data_be39e49990ccd5f289d6299354fe5a86
#
_entry.id   be39e49990ccd5f289d6299354fe5a86
#
_cell.length_a   1.000
_cell.length_b   1.000
_cell.length_c   1.000
_cell.angle_alpha   90.00
_cell.angle_beta   90.00
_cell.angle_gamma   90.00
#
_symmetry.space_group_name_H-M   'P 1'
#
loop_
_entity.id
_entity.type
_entity.pdbx_description
1 polymer ?
#
loop_
_entity_poly.entity_id
_entity_poly.type
_entity_poly.pdbx_seq_one_letter_code
_entity_poly.pdbx_strand_id
1 'polypeptide(L)'
;AIKLQPNSAISYFYRGLCRGKQGEINGIWASLGIISPFEEDMEKAVSLDPTVSHAGPHRALGKLYLELPFILGGDLEKSSFHLKEAVRIAPNYAENYLGLAQVLIKKNNFNKARETLNKLIQLTDNTLDEKLLSLKKKGIKLLEEITPR
;
A
#
# COMPACT_ATOMS: atom_id res chain seq x y z
N ALA A 1 -27.47 -2.69 3.91
CA ALA A 1 -26.69 -2.16 2.77
C ALA A 1 -26.23 -0.75 3.13
N ILE A 2 -24.92 -0.56 3.24
CA ILE A 2 -24.33 0.76 3.36
C ILE A 2 -24.60 1.46 2.02
N LYS A 3 -25.54 2.42 2.00
CA LYS A 3 -25.67 3.33 0.86
C LYS A 3 -24.46 4.25 0.87
N LEU A 4 -23.42 3.88 0.10
CA LEU A 4 -22.29 4.75 -0.12
C LEU A 4 -22.78 6.04 -0.79
N GLN A 5 -22.51 7.18 -0.18
CA GLN A 5 -22.79 8.47 -0.82
C GLN A 5 -21.93 8.55 -2.09
N PRO A 6 -22.54 8.84 -3.28
CA PRO A 6 -21.83 8.72 -4.56
C PRO A 6 -20.54 9.52 -4.68
N ASN A 7 -20.37 10.57 -3.89
CA ASN A 7 -19.25 11.50 -3.94
C ASN A 7 -18.42 11.52 -2.64
N SER A 8 -18.42 10.42 -1.86
CA SER A 8 -17.60 10.32 -0.67
C SER A 8 -16.24 9.69 -0.96
N ALA A 9 -15.22 10.04 -0.17
CA ALA A 9 -13.88 9.42 -0.27
C ALA A 9 -13.94 7.90 -0.20
N ILE A 10 -14.76 7.36 0.70
CA ILE A 10 -14.93 5.93 0.88
C ILE A 10 -15.54 5.25 -0.35
N SER A 11 -16.44 5.92 -1.07
CA SER A 11 -17.05 5.39 -2.31
C SER A 11 -16.01 5.28 -3.43
N TYR A 12 -15.19 6.31 -3.62
CA TYR A 12 -14.09 6.28 -4.58
C TYR A 12 -13.06 5.22 -4.22
N PHE A 13 -12.68 5.13 -2.95
CA PHE A 13 -11.73 4.13 -2.47
C PHE A 13 -12.20 2.70 -2.78
N TYR A 14 -13.43 2.33 -2.39
CA TYR A 14 -13.94 0.99 -2.66
C TYR A 14 -14.17 0.71 -4.14
N ARG A 15 -14.59 1.70 -4.91
CA ARG A 15 -14.71 1.55 -6.37
C ARG A 15 -13.35 1.24 -7.01
N GLY A 16 -12.32 1.97 -6.60
CA GLY A 16 -10.95 1.73 -7.05
C GLY A 16 -10.46 0.34 -6.65
N LEU A 17 -10.70 -0.10 -5.41
CA LEU A 17 -10.33 -1.46 -4.97
C LEU A 17 -11.02 -2.55 -5.80
N CYS A 18 -12.30 -2.39 -6.13
CA CYS A 18 -13.02 -3.32 -7.00
C CYS A 18 -12.39 -3.39 -8.40
N ARG A 19 -12.01 -2.25 -8.96
CA ARG A 19 -11.30 -2.18 -10.25
C ARG A 19 -9.94 -2.86 -10.18
N GLY A 20 -9.16 -2.58 -9.14
CA GLY A 20 -7.85 -3.20 -8.91
C GLY A 20 -7.94 -4.73 -8.82
N LYS A 21 -8.92 -5.24 -8.06
CA LYS A 21 -9.16 -6.68 -7.95
C LYS A 21 -9.54 -7.33 -9.28
N GLN A 22 -10.33 -6.64 -10.08
CA GLN A 22 -10.70 -7.10 -11.42
C GLN A 22 -9.48 -7.19 -12.34
N GLY A 23 -8.53 -6.26 -12.20
CA GLY A 23 -7.25 -6.29 -12.91
C GLY A 23 -6.38 -7.48 -12.54
N GLU A 24 -6.28 -7.80 -11.24
CA GLU A 24 -5.53 -8.97 -10.76
C GLU A 24 -6.07 -10.30 -11.33
N ILE A 25 -7.40 -10.45 -11.41
CA ILE A 25 -8.06 -11.66 -11.93
C ILE A 25 -7.78 -11.86 -13.42
N ASN A 26 -7.79 -10.78 -14.20
CA ASN A 26 -7.68 -10.83 -15.66
C ASN A 26 -6.22 -10.80 -16.18
N GLY A 27 -5.24 -10.64 -15.30
CA GLY A 27 -3.82 -10.54 -15.64
C GLY A 27 -3.38 -9.14 -16.05
N ILE A 28 -2.07 -8.91 -16.02
CA ILE A 28 -1.47 -7.57 -16.14
C ILE A 28 -1.83 -6.86 -17.46
N TRP A 29 -1.89 -7.57 -18.57
CA TRP A 29 -2.20 -6.99 -19.89
C TRP A 29 -3.65 -6.57 -20.03
N ALA A 30 -4.59 -7.35 -19.47
CA ALA A 30 -5.99 -6.98 -19.39
C ALA A 30 -6.25 -5.84 -18.40
N SER A 31 -5.31 -5.62 -17.48
CA SER A 31 -5.38 -4.60 -16.43
C SER A 31 -5.00 -3.19 -16.91
N LEU A 32 -4.38 -3.04 -18.08
CA LEU A 32 -3.89 -1.74 -18.57
C LEU A 32 -5.01 -0.68 -18.65
N GLY A 33 -6.20 -1.06 -19.07
CA GLY A 33 -7.37 -0.20 -19.10
C GLY A 33 -7.94 0.15 -17.71
N ILE A 34 -7.47 -0.49 -16.65
CA ILE A 34 -7.94 -0.33 -15.28
C ILE A 34 -7.00 0.57 -14.48
N ILE A 35 -5.73 0.69 -14.88
CA ILE A 35 -4.72 1.47 -14.15
C ILE A 35 -5.17 2.93 -13.99
N SER A 36 -5.50 3.61 -15.07
CA SER A 36 -5.92 5.02 -15.03
C SER A 36 -7.19 5.24 -14.21
N PRO A 37 -8.28 4.49 -14.43
CA PRO A 37 -9.47 4.61 -13.58
C PRO A 37 -9.23 4.28 -12.10
N PHE A 38 -8.34 3.34 -11.79
CA PHE A 38 -7.94 3.04 -10.41
C PHE A 38 -7.20 4.23 -9.78
N GLU A 39 -6.20 4.75 -10.49
CA GLU A 39 -5.41 5.91 -10.05
C GLU A 39 -6.31 7.12 -9.78
N GLU A 40 -7.20 7.45 -10.73
CA GLU A 40 -8.18 8.55 -10.60
C GLU A 40 -9.07 8.39 -9.37
N ASP A 41 -9.58 7.19 -9.11
CA ASP A 41 -10.41 6.90 -7.93
C ASP A 41 -9.64 7.10 -6.63
N MET A 42 -8.40 6.61 -6.58
CA MET A 42 -7.57 6.75 -5.38
C MET A 42 -7.14 8.21 -5.14
N GLU A 43 -6.78 8.95 -6.19
CA GLU A 43 -6.46 10.38 -6.11
C GLU A 43 -7.67 11.19 -5.65
N LYS A 44 -8.85 10.87 -6.16
CA LYS A 44 -10.09 11.51 -5.73
C LYS A 44 -10.39 11.21 -4.26
N ALA A 45 -10.20 9.98 -3.82
CA ALA A 45 -10.35 9.61 -2.41
C ALA A 45 -9.37 10.39 -1.53
N VAL A 46 -8.09 10.49 -1.92
CA VAL A 46 -7.09 11.31 -1.20
C VAL A 46 -7.53 12.76 -1.10
N SER A 47 -8.03 13.35 -2.19
CA SER A 47 -8.45 14.76 -2.21
C SER A 47 -9.65 15.06 -1.31
N LEU A 48 -10.54 14.07 -1.13
CA LEU A 48 -11.76 14.21 -0.32
C LEU A 48 -11.51 13.89 1.16
N ASP A 49 -10.81 12.80 1.45
CA ASP A 49 -10.42 12.39 2.80
C ASP A 49 -9.27 11.36 2.75
N PRO A 50 -8.02 11.78 2.97
CA PRO A 50 -6.89 10.87 2.93
C PRO A 50 -6.84 9.87 4.08
N THR A 51 -7.66 10.03 5.12
CA THR A 51 -7.66 9.17 6.32
C THR A 51 -8.48 7.90 6.17
N VAL A 52 -9.29 7.78 5.11
CA VAL A 52 -10.17 6.63 4.88
C VAL A 52 -9.39 5.32 4.96
N SER A 53 -9.94 4.36 5.70
CA SER A 53 -9.36 3.00 5.85
C SER A 53 -7.87 3.01 6.24
N HIS A 54 -7.53 3.82 7.24
CA HIS A 54 -6.15 3.97 7.73
C HIS A 54 -5.17 4.40 6.63
N ALA A 55 -5.50 5.48 5.93
CA ALA A 55 -4.78 5.98 4.76
C ALA A 55 -4.76 4.99 3.59
N GLY A 56 -5.85 4.24 3.43
CA GLY A 56 -6.02 3.25 2.37
C GLY A 56 -5.74 3.76 0.95
N PRO A 57 -6.26 4.94 0.56
CA PRO A 57 -5.98 5.52 -0.76
C PRO A 57 -4.48 5.77 -1.01
N HIS A 58 -3.75 6.32 -0.04
CA HIS A 58 -2.30 6.49 -0.14
C HIS A 58 -1.57 5.16 -0.22
N ARG A 59 -1.94 4.19 0.62
CA ARG A 59 -1.36 2.84 0.57
C ARG A 59 -1.59 2.18 -0.79
N ALA A 60 -2.79 2.31 -1.36
CA ALA A 60 -3.13 1.75 -2.67
C ALA A 60 -2.33 2.39 -3.80
N LEU A 61 -2.21 3.72 -3.84
CA LEU A 61 -1.38 4.43 -4.82
C LEU A 61 0.10 4.07 -4.68
N GLY A 62 0.60 4.02 -3.45
CA GLY A 62 1.98 3.62 -3.19
C GLY A 62 2.30 2.23 -3.72
N LYS A 63 1.41 1.27 -3.50
CA LYS A 63 1.54 -0.10 -4.05
C LYS A 63 1.47 -0.12 -5.57
N LEU A 64 0.54 0.62 -6.16
CA LEU A 64 0.42 0.71 -7.63
C LEU A 64 1.75 1.13 -8.25
N TYR A 65 2.31 2.27 -7.81
CA TYR A 65 3.56 2.79 -8.36
C TYR A 65 4.78 1.90 -8.07
N LEU A 66 4.72 1.10 -6.99
CA LEU A 66 5.76 0.15 -6.64
C LEU A 66 5.76 -1.09 -7.54
N GLU A 67 4.57 -1.59 -7.88
CA GLU A 67 4.39 -2.87 -8.58
C GLU A 67 4.40 -2.72 -10.10
N LEU A 68 3.98 -1.57 -10.63
CA LEU A 68 3.99 -1.34 -12.07
C LEU A 68 5.42 -1.24 -12.61
N PRO A 69 5.70 -1.84 -13.77
CA PRO A 69 6.90 -1.52 -14.53
C PRO A 69 6.96 -0.03 -14.88
N PHE A 70 8.16 0.52 -15.01
CA PHE A 70 8.37 1.94 -15.36
C PHE A 70 7.60 2.35 -16.63
N ILE A 71 7.63 1.50 -17.67
CA ILE A 71 6.91 1.76 -18.93
C ILE A 71 5.37 1.81 -18.79
N LEU A 72 4.83 1.28 -17.70
CA LEU A 72 3.39 1.28 -17.39
C LEU A 72 3.01 2.30 -16.31
N GLY A 73 3.93 3.18 -15.96
CA GLY A 73 3.70 4.24 -14.96
C GLY A 73 4.24 3.95 -13.57
N GLY A 74 5.02 2.88 -13.40
CA GLY A 74 5.73 2.60 -12.15
C GLY A 74 6.71 3.72 -11.80
N ASP A 75 6.73 4.13 -10.53
CA ASP A 75 7.52 5.27 -10.07
C ASP A 75 7.84 5.10 -8.58
N LEU A 76 9.11 4.83 -8.27
CA LEU A 76 9.54 4.62 -6.89
C LEU A 76 9.49 5.89 -6.04
N GLU A 77 9.60 7.08 -6.63
CA GLU A 77 9.48 8.34 -5.88
C GLU A 77 8.03 8.62 -5.50
N LYS A 78 7.08 8.45 -6.44
CA LYS A 78 5.64 8.54 -6.14
C LYS A 78 5.22 7.47 -5.13
N SER A 79 5.68 6.23 -5.30
CA SER A 79 5.44 5.15 -4.34
C SER A 79 5.92 5.53 -2.94
N SER A 80 7.17 5.98 -2.84
CA SER A 80 7.76 6.40 -1.56
C SER A 80 6.99 7.55 -0.91
N PHE A 81 6.58 8.55 -1.69
CA PHE A 81 5.76 9.66 -1.19
C PHE A 81 4.46 9.16 -0.58
N HIS A 82 3.68 8.38 -1.33
CA HIS A 82 2.38 7.90 -0.86
C HIS A 82 2.48 6.96 0.35
N LEU A 83 3.47 6.08 0.37
CA LEU A 83 3.66 5.14 1.50
C LEU A 83 4.15 5.84 2.77
N LYS A 84 4.97 6.89 2.64
CA LYS A 84 5.32 7.76 3.78
C LYS A 84 4.10 8.51 4.32
N GLU A 85 3.26 9.05 3.44
CA GLU A 85 2.00 9.70 3.84
C GLU A 85 1.06 8.72 4.55
N ALA A 86 0.95 7.49 4.08
CA ALA A 86 0.14 6.46 4.74
C ALA A 86 0.63 6.20 6.18
N VAL A 87 1.93 6.07 6.39
CA VAL A 87 2.52 5.90 7.73
C VAL A 87 2.31 7.15 8.60
N ARG A 88 2.46 8.34 8.03
CA ARG A 88 2.25 9.61 8.75
C ARG A 88 0.80 9.75 9.23
N ILE A 89 -0.17 9.42 8.38
CA ILE A 89 -1.61 9.54 8.69
C ILE A 89 -2.07 8.46 9.66
N ALA A 90 -1.61 7.22 9.49
CA ALA A 90 -2.02 6.08 10.31
C ALA A 90 -0.79 5.31 10.84
N PRO A 91 -0.05 5.89 11.82
CA PRO A 91 1.23 5.35 12.28
C PRO A 91 1.11 4.04 13.07
N ASN A 92 -0.09 3.67 13.49
CA ASN A 92 -0.33 2.41 14.21
C ASN A 92 -0.92 1.30 13.32
N TYR A 93 -1.09 1.56 12.02
CA TYR A 93 -1.60 0.58 11.08
C TYR A 93 -0.44 -0.17 10.39
N ALA A 94 -0.19 -1.40 10.84
CA ALA A 94 0.99 -2.19 10.48
C ALA A 94 1.19 -2.39 8.97
N GLU A 95 0.11 -2.55 8.21
CA GLU A 95 0.16 -2.77 6.75
C GLU A 95 0.82 -1.61 5.99
N ASN A 96 0.73 -0.37 6.52
CA ASN A 96 1.38 0.79 5.91
C ASN A 96 2.92 0.66 5.91
N TYR A 97 3.47 0.00 6.92
CA TYR A 97 4.92 -0.20 7.06
C TYR A 97 5.45 -1.26 6.09
N LEU A 98 4.67 -2.28 5.74
CA LEU A 98 5.10 -3.28 4.76
C LEU A 98 5.39 -2.64 3.40
N GLY A 99 4.46 -1.85 2.88
CA GLY A 99 4.64 -1.14 1.61
C GLY A 99 5.84 -0.19 1.65
N LEU A 100 5.97 0.59 2.72
CA LEU A 100 7.10 1.51 2.88
C LEU A 100 8.44 0.76 2.93
N ALA A 101 8.52 -0.35 3.64
CA ALA A 101 9.73 -1.17 3.66
C ALA A 101 10.09 -1.69 2.26
N GLN A 102 9.10 -2.18 1.51
CA GLN A 102 9.32 -2.70 0.16
C GLN A 102 9.88 -1.64 -0.80
N VAL A 103 9.35 -0.42 -0.79
CA VAL A 103 9.89 0.65 -1.64
C VAL A 103 11.27 1.11 -1.19
N LEU A 104 11.54 1.14 0.11
CA LEU A 104 12.86 1.46 0.64
C LEU A 104 13.91 0.42 0.24
N ILE A 105 13.55 -0.86 0.23
CA ILE A 105 14.40 -1.95 -0.27
C ILE A 105 14.71 -1.76 -1.76
N LYS A 106 13.70 -1.50 -2.58
CA LYS A 106 13.90 -1.23 -4.02
C LYS A 106 14.77 0.00 -4.29
N LYS A 107 14.76 0.97 -3.39
CA LYS A 107 15.63 2.16 -3.43
C LYS A 107 17.00 1.93 -2.79
N ASN A 108 17.34 0.71 -2.39
CA ASN A 108 18.57 0.33 -1.69
C ASN A 108 18.79 1.08 -0.36
N ASN A 109 17.73 1.59 0.25
CA ASN A 109 17.81 2.26 1.55
C ASN A 109 17.57 1.25 2.68
N PHE A 110 18.52 0.33 2.85
CA PHE A 110 18.38 -0.81 3.75
C PHE A 110 18.32 -0.41 5.23
N ASN A 111 18.97 0.66 5.65
CA ASN A 111 18.92 1.13 7.04
C ASN A 111 17.49 1.53 7.43
N LYS A 112 16.86 2.40 6.63
CA LYS A 112 15.48 2.81 6.86
C LYS A 112 14.49 1.66 6.65
N ALA A 113 14.76 0.75 5.73
CA ALA A 113 13.95 -0.45 5.55
C ALA A 113 13.94 -1.32 6.81
N ARG A 114 15.11 -1.55 7.44
CA ARG A 114 15.21 -2.29 8.71
C ARG A 114 14.44 -1.62 9.85
N GLU A 115 14.58 -0.31 10.00
CA GLU A 115 13.81 0.46 11.01
C GLU A 115 12.30 0.31 10.79
N THR A 116 11.87 0.42 9.55
CA THR A 116 10.46 0.29 9.14
C THR A 116 9.92 -1.11 9.43
N LEU A 117 10.68 -2.16 9.09
CA LEU A 117 10.30 -3.55 9.35
C LEU A 117 10.27 -3.87 10.86
N ASN A 118 11.20 -3.35 11.63
CA ASN A 118 11.19 -3.50 13.09
C ASN A 118 9.94 -2.86 13.70
N LYS A 119 9.51 -1.70 13.18
CA LYS A 119 8.25 -1.07 13.60
C LYS A 119 7.03 -1.91 13.26
N LEU A 120 6.99 -2.50 12.05
CA LEU A 120 5.92 -3.43 11.66
C LEU A 120 5.86 -4.61 12.61
N ILE A 121 7.00 -5.24 12.92
CA ILE A 121 7.08 -6.39 13.82
C ILE A 121 6.60 -6.00 15.22
N GLN A 122 7.02 -4.85 15.72
CA GLN A 122 6.58 -4.32 17.02
C GLN A 122 5.06 -4.11 17.07
N LEU A 123 4.45 -3.53 16.04
CA LEU A 123 3.01 -3.29 15.95
C LEU A 123 2.19 -4.59 15.88
N THR A 124 2.81 -5.68 15.47
CA THR A 124 2.17 -6.99 15.32
C THR A 124 2.56 -7.96 16.42
N ASP A 125 3.27 -7.51 17.43
CA ASP A 125 3.63 -8.35 18.59
C ASP A 125 2.38 -8.74 19.40
N ASN A 126 2.39 -9.97 19.90
CA ASN A 126 1.32 -10.54 20.73
C ASN A 126 -0.08 -10.55 20.06
N THR A 127 -0.16 -10.40 18.75
CA THR A 127 -1.43 -10.51 18.04
C THR A 127 -1.86 -11.96 17.87
N LEU A 128 -3.18 -12.20 17.97
CA LEU A 128 -3.82 -13.47 17.60
C LEU A 128 -4.56 -13.37 16.25
N ASP A 129 -4.57 -12.19 15.64
CA ASP A 129 -5.19 -11.97 14.34
C ASP A 129 -4.36 -12.60 13.23
N GLU A 130 -4.97 -13.51 12.45
CA GLU A 130 -4.29 -14.27 11.40
C GLU A 130 -3.71 -13.36 10.30
N LYS A 131 -4.41 -12.29 9.95
CA LYS A 131 -3.96 -11.33 8.95
C LYS A 131 -2.70 -10.61 9.43
N LEU A 132 -2.69 -10.16 10.67
CA LEU A 132 -1.51 -9.51 11.28
C LEU A 132 -0.35 -10.48 11.49
N LEU A 133 -0.63 -11.74 11.81
CA LEU A 133 0.41 -12.79 11.89
C LEU A 133 1.04 -13.03 10.51
N SER A 134 0.23 -13.09 9.46
CA SER A 134 0.73 -13.21 8.08
C SER A 134 1.60 -12.00 7.70
N LEU A 135 1.17 -10.80 8.06
CA LEU A 135 1.91 -9.55 7.84
C LEU A 135 3.26 -9.56 8.59
N LYS A 136 3.26 -9.99 9.85
CA LYS A 136 4.48 -10.16 10.66
C LYS A 136 5.48 -11.12 10.01
N LYS A 137 5.01 -12.27 9.53
CA LYS A 137 5.85 -13.26 8.83
C LYS A 137 6.51 -12.66 7.58
N LYS A 138 5.74 -11.90 6.78
CA LYS A 138 6.28 -11.19 5.61
C LYS A 138 7.35 -10.17 6.01
N GLY A 139 7.12 -9.41 7.07
CA GLY A 139 8.08 -8.44 7.60
C GLY A 139 9.37 -9.09 8.07
N ILE A 140 9.28 -10.18 8.83
CA ILE A 140 10.45 -10.95 9.30
C ILE A 140 11.25 -11.48 8.11
N LYS A 141 10.59 -12.07 7.13
CA LYS A 141 11.25 -12.59 5.92
C LYS A 141 12.03 -11.50 5.17
N LEU A 142 11.42 -10.34 4.95
CA LEU A 142 12.09 -9.21 4.30
C LEU A 142 13.29 -8.72 5.13
N LEU A 143 13.15 -8.68 6.45
CA LEU A 143 14.23 -8.26 7.35
C LEU A 143 15.43 -9.20 7.27
N GLU A 144 15.19 -10.52 7.23
CA GLU A 144 16.22 -11.53 7.06
C GLU A 144 16.95 -11.39 5.70
N GLU A 145 16.20 -11.14 4.62
CA GLU A 145 16.74 -10.97 3.27
C GLU A 145 17.71 -9.76 3.16
N ILE A 146 17.46 -8.69 3.91
CA ILE A 146 18.30 -7.46 3.86
C ILE A 146 19.30 -7.34 4.99
N THR A 147 19.34 -8.31 5.91
CA THR A 147 20.31 -8.33 7.00
C THR A 147 21.57 -9.09 6.54
N PRO A 148 22.77 -8.46 6.60
CA PRO A 148 24.01 -9.14 6.23
C PRO A 148 24.25 -10.35 7.15
N ARG A 149 24.68 -11.43 6.54
CA ARG A 149 25.12 -12.64 7.28
C ARG A 149 26.50 -12.43 7.88
#